data_f16e6346c5351ce23ab410366b039f53
#
_entry.id   f16e6346c5351ce23ab410366b039f53
#
_cell.length_a   1.000
_cell.length_b   1.000
_cell.length_c   1.000
_cell.angle_alpha   90.00
_cell.angle_beta   90.00
_cell.angle_gamma   90.00
#
_symmetry.space_group_name_H-M   'P 1'
#
loop_
_entity.id
_entity.type
_entity.pdbx_description
1 polymer ?
#
loop_
_entity_poly.entity_id
_entity_poly.type
_entity_poly.pdbx_seq_one_letter_code
_entity_poly.pdbx_strand_id
1 'polypeptide(L)'
;MAETALKACHRLGMAPDRQNMERHPRILHFDAFQLDCDNRQLRKRGLPIELGSRYFDALALLVSRRGELVTKDSFMDQVWHGIPVTDEALTQCIRTLRRTLGDDAANPRFIETVPKHGYRFIAVNSARPAITPRAQGSHVVGACTLAGLASGAMAGLIYGMIAATSGGAQVLVLAAMIGALGLLAGAGLGAGMAAALTWRGRADGWVVVGTAIGGLAVGALGNLLGRESVGLLSGASIGNVTGPFEGVVLGTAAGFVAWTSLAGRARRTVVAVCVLAGFAAAAVIFVSGGTLLAGSLQALEQGLVGTQLSLAKIGMVIGEAGLTRTAIGLTVAAECQIFILSIGAGLLAVRNRPMRPA
;
A
#
# COMPACT_ATOMS: atom_id res chain seq x y z
N MET A 1 38.51 3.47 -10.98
CA MET A 1 37.36 2.69 -11.47
C MET A 1 36.09 3.52 -11.67
N ALA A 2 35.76 4.49 -10.82
CA ALA A 2 34.60 5.39 -11.00
C ALA A 2 34.70 6.28 -12.26
N GLU A 3 35.89 6.72 -12.62
CA GLU A 3 36.13 7.59 -13.78
C GLU A 3 35.91 6.90 -15.14
N THR A 4 36.12 5.60 -15.21
CA THR A 4 35.88 4.78 -16.42
C THR A 4 34.38 4.51 -16.63
N ALA A 5 33.62 4.33 -15.55
CA ALA A 5 32.16 4.18 -15.59
C ALA A 5 31.47 5.50 -15.99
N LEU A 6 31.96 6.63 -15.51
CA LEU A 6 31.47 7.96 -15.85
C LEU A 6 31.69 8.25 -17.34
N LYS A 7 32.83 7.85 -17.92
CA LYS A 7 33.17 7.99 -19.35
C LYS A 7 32.29 7.09 -20.23
N ALA A 8 31.87 5.91 -19.77
CA ALA A 8 30.98 5.03 -20.53
C ALA A 8 29.56 5.60 -20.65
N CYS A 9 28.99 6.11 -19.56
CA CYS A 9 27.68 6.77 -19.59
C CYS A 9 27.70 8.13 -20.34
N HIS A 10 28.79 8.88 -20.26
CA HIS A 10 28.97 10.16 -20.96
C HIS A 10 29.06 9.99 -22.49
N ARG A 11 29.67 8.89 -22.98
CA ARG A 11 29.76 8.57 -24.41
C ARG A 11 28.45 8.10 -25.04
N LEU A 12 27.46 7.76 -24.22
CA LEU A 12 26.12 7.35 -24.68
C LEU A 12 25.22 8.55 -25.08
N GLY A 13 25.79 9.74 -25.27
CA GLY A 13 25.05 10.93 -25.76
C GLY A 13 24.13 11.57 -24.72
N MET A 14 24.27 11.20 -23.45
CA MET A 14 23.52 11.78 -22.33
C MET A 14 24.39 12.89 -21.72
N ALA A 15 24.40 14.10 -22.34
CA ALA A 15 25.09 15.24 -21.78
C ALA A 15 24.54 15.56 -20.37
N PRO A 16 25.39 15.65 -19.32
CA PRO A 16 24.91 16.04 -18.02
C PRO A 16 24.61 17.55 -18.04
N ASP A 17 23.39 17.92 -17.69
CA ASP A 17 23.09 19.27 -17.30
C ASP A 17 23.90 19.59 -16.01
N ARG A 18 24.87 20.48 -16.12
CA ARG A 18 25.86 20.76 -15.07
C ARG A 18 25.30 21.40 -13.80
N GLN A 19 24.00 21.70 -13.78
CA GLN A 19 23.34 22.34 -12.64
C GLN A 19 22.54 21.41 -11.73
N ASN A 20 22.41 20.10 -12.07
CA ASN A 20 21.64 19.15 -11.24
C ASN A 20 22.49 17.94 -10.81
N MET A 21 23.73 18.18 -10.36
CA MET A 21 24.68 17.15 -9.93
C MET A 21 24.53 16.79 -8.45
N GLU A 22 23.32 16.77 -7.93
CA GLU A 22 22.98 16.18 -6.62
C GLU A 22 22.39 14.77 -6.81
N ARG A 23 23.32 13.79 -6.83
CA ARG A 23 23.26 12.41 -6.28
C ARG A 23 21.91 11.68 -6.37
N HIS A 24 21.30 11.55 -7.54
CA HIS A 24 20.33 10.48 -7.73
C HIS A 24 20.95 9.37 -8.58
N PRO A 25 21.04 8.12 -8.07
CA PRO A 25 21.55 7.00 -8.84
C PRO A 25 20.74 6.85 -10.15
N ARG A 26 21.44 6.69 -11.27
CA ARG A 26 20.79 6.46 -12.58
C ARG A 26 20.26 5.04 -12.66
N ILE A 27 19.09 4.82 -12.10
CA ILE A 27 18.40 3.53 -12.16
C ILE A 27 17.33 3.61 -13.25
N LEU A 28 17.47 2.80 -14.28
CA LEU A 28 16.48 2.64 -15.34
C LEU A 28 15.55 1.47 -15.03
N HIS A 29 14.25 1.71 -15.10
CA HIS A 29 13.23 0.70 -14.78
C HIS A 29 12.50 0.26 -16.05
N PHE A 30 12.26 -1.05 -16.19
CA PHE A 30 11.41 -1.62 -17.23
C PHE A 30 10.82 -2.95 -16.74
N ASP A 31 9.51 -3.12 -16.89
CA ASP A 31 8.75 -4.26 -16.37
C ASP A 31 9.14 -4.57 -14.89
N ALA A 32 9.65 -5.78 -14.61
CA ALA A 32 10.11 -6.20 -13.28
C ALA A 32 11.61 -5.95 -13.06
N PHE A 33 12.30 -5.30 -13.99
CA PHE A 33 13.74 -5.10 -13.96
C PHE A 33 14.13 -3.69 -13.56
N GLN A 34 15.29 -3.60 -12.88
CA GLN A 34 15.97 -2.37 -12.50
C GLN A 34 17.41 -2.46 -13.01
N LEU A 35 17.81 -1.53 -13.85
CA LEU A 35 19.17 -1.41 -14.36
C LEU A 35 19.86 -0.24 -13.66
N ASP A 36 20.74 -0.55 -12.73
CA ASP A 36 21.56 0.41 -11.98
C ASP A 36 22.85 0.66 -12.79
N CYS A 37 22.90 1.80 -13.47
CA CYS A 37 24.03 2.15 -14.32
C CYS A 37 25.27 2.51 -13.51
N ASP A 38 25.11 3.05 -12.29
CA ASP A 38 26.22 3.49 -11.46
C ASP A 38 26.93 2.28 -10.81
N ASN A 39 26.15 1.30 -10.33
CA ASN A 39 26.69 0.07 -9.73
C ASN A 39 26.84 -1.07 -10.76
N ARG A 40 26.50 -0.83 -12.05
CA ARG A 40 26.55 -1.82 -13.14
C ARG A 40 25.81 -3.13 -12.78
N GLN A 41 24.63 -3.00 -12.18
CA GLN A 41 23.86 -4.13 -11.67
C GLN A 41 22.47 -4.20 -12.29
N LEU A 42 22.10 -5.38 -12.81
CA LEU A 42 20.72 -5.69 -13.19
C LEU A 42 20.03 -6.38 -12.02
N ARG A 43 18.83 -5.95 -11.68
CA ARG A 43 17.99 -6.58 -10.66
C ARG A 43 16.63 -6.93 -11.23
N LYS A 44 16.07 -8.06 -10.82
CA LYS A 44 14.69 -8.47 -11.11
C LYS A 44 13.91 -8.58 -9.81
N ARG A 45 12.87 -7.77 -9.63
CA ARG A 45 12.09 -7.69 -8.38
C ARG A 45 12.98 -7.50 -7.14
N GLY A 46 14.03 -6.69 -7.26
CA GLY A 46 14.98 -6.40 -6.18
C GLY A 46 16.11 -7.43 -6.01
N LEU A 47 16.05 -8.60 -6.63
CA LEU A 47 17.09 -9.62 -6.59
C LEU A 47 18.14 -9.36 -7.68
N PRO A 48 19.45 -9.37 -7.36
CA PRO A 48 20.50 -9.15 -8.34
C PRO A 48 20.56 -10.32 -9.34
N ILE A 49 20.81 -9.98 -10.61
CA ILE A 49 21.07 -10.93 -11.68
C ILE A 49 22.49 -10.69 -12.15
N GLU A 50 23.30 -11.74 -12.17
CA GLU A 50 24.64 -11.68 -12.72
C GLU A 50 24.59 -11.48 -14.25
N LEU A 51 25.18 -10.40 -14.71
CA LEU A 51 25.27 -10.09 -16.13
C LEU A 51 26.70 -9.65 -16.46
N GLY A 52 27.33 -10.33 -17.41
CA GLY A 52 28.67 -9.97 -17.83
C GLY A 52 28.74 -8.53 -18.38
N SER A 53 29.88 -7.88 -18.21
CA SER A 53 30.09 -6.45 -18.49
C SER A 53 29.58 -6.01 -19.87
N ARG A 54 29.89 -6.76 -20.94
CA ARG A 54 29.45 -6.44 -22.30
C ARG A 54 27.95 -6.55 -22.48
N TYR A 55 27.32 -7.56 -21.86
CA TYR A 55 25.86 -7.71 -21.88
C TYR A 55 25.17 -6.57 -21.14
N PHE A 56 25.78 -6.12 -20.03
CA PHE A 56 25.30 -4.96 -19.30
C PHE A 56 25.33 -3.70 -20.17
N ASP A 57 26.44 -3.43 -20.84
CA ASP A 57 26.61 -2.25 -21.71
C ASP A 57 25.65 -2.27 -22.91
N ALA A 58 25.46 -3.45 -23.52
CA ALA A 58 24.48 -3.62 -24.59
C ALA A 58 23.04 -3.39 -24.11
N LEU A 59 22.69 -3.87 -22.92
CA LEU A 59 21.38 -3.62 -22.33
C LEU A 59 21.19 -2.15 -21.95
N ALA A 60 22.21 -1.52 -21.39
CA ALA A 60 22.17 -0.10 -21.04
C ALA A 60 21.99 0.79 -22.27
N LEU A 61 22.67 0.47 -23.38
CA LEU A 61 22.50 1.15 -24.64
C LEU A 61 21.08 1.01 -25.19
N LEU A 62 20.53 -0.20 -25.20
CA LEU A 62 19.16 -0.48 -25.65
C LEU A 62 18.12 0.26 -24.80
N VAL A 63 18.25 0.20 -23.48
CA VAL A 63 17.30 0.82 -22.57
C VAL A 63 17.40 2.35 -22.60
N SER A 64 18.60 2.93 -22.82
CA SER A 64 18.78 4.39 -22.94
C SER A 64 18.17 4.95 -24.22
N ARG A 65 18.19 4.18 -25.32
CA ARG A 65 17.57 4.52 -26.63
C ARG A 65 16.23 3.81 -26.84
N ARG A 66 15.45 3.74 -25.81
CA ARG A 66 14.15 3.06 -25.85
C ARG A 66 13.25 3.59 -26.96
N GLY A 67 12.64 2.67 -27.73
CA GLY A 67 11.77 3.00 -28.88
C GLY A 67 12.53 3.35 -30.15
N GLU A 68 13.83 3.65 -30.06
CA GLU A 68 14.67 3.96 -31.21
C GLU A 68 15.37 2.71 -31.76
N LEU A 69 15.69 2.74 -33.04
CA LEU A 69 16.51 1.72 -33.64
C LEU A 69 17.99 1.93 -33.25
N VAL A 70 18.57 0.95 -32.58
CA VAL A 70 20.01 0.88 -32.32
C VAL A 70 20.62 0.05 -33.45
N THR A 71 21.42 0.71 -34.30
CA THR A 71 22.06 0.05 -35.43
C THR A 71 23.20 -0.87 -35.00
N LYS A 72 23.56 -1.84 -35.84
CA LYS A 72 24.70 -2.73 -35.57
C LYS A 72 25.98 -1.94 -35.33
N ASP A 73 26.23 -0.91 -36.13
CA ASP A 73 27.42 -0.04 -36.00
C ASP A 73 27.44 0.67 -34.67
N SER A 74 26.27 1.16 -34.20
CA SER A 74 26.16 1.77 -32.86
C SER A 74 26.53 0.80 -31.73
N PHE A 75 26.21 -0.49 -31.86
CA PHE A 75 26.66 -1.50 -30.90
C PHE A 75 28.18 -1.71 -30.98
N MET A 76 28.74 -1.82 -32.19
CA MET A 76 30.19 -2.01 -32.39
C MET A 76 30.98 -0.86 -31.78
N ASP A 77 30.55 0.37 -31.99
CA ASP A 77 31.23 1.55 -31.47
C ASP A 77 31.11 1.71 -29.95
N GLN A 78 29.91 1.51 -29.40
CA GLN A 78 29.62 1.88 -28.02
C GLN A 78 29.81 0.74 -27.01
N VAL A 79 29.60 -0.53 -27.45
CA VAL A 79 29.73 -1.71 -26.57
C VAL A 79 31.09 -2.38 -26.75
N TRP A 80 31.57 -2.48 -27.97
CA TRP A 80 32.87 -3.08 -28.31
C TRP A 80 33.99 -2.09 -28.49
N HIS A 81 33.69 -0.76 -28.43
CA HIS A 81 34.68 0.31 -28.48
C HIS A 81 35.58 0.23 -29.73
N GLY A 82 35.02 -0.11 -30.89
CA GLY A 82 35.73 -0.23 -32.13
C GLY A 82 36.58 -1.51 -32.29
N ILE A 83 36.51 -2.44 -31.31
CA ILE A 83 37.16 -3.75 -31.49
C ILE A 83 36.41 -4.52 -32.58
N PRO A 84 37.09 -4.99 -33.63
CA PRO A 84 36.45 -5.74 -34.71
C PRO A 84 35.85 -7.04 -34.16
N VAL A 85 34.52 -7.15 -34.22
CA VAL A 85 33.78 -8.36 -33.88
C VAL A 85 32.79 -8.71 -34.99
N THR A 86 32.43 -9.97 -35.09
CA THR A 86 31.52 -10.42 -36.14
C THR A 86 30.06 -10.15 -35.77
N ASP A 87 29.17 -10.14 -36.74
CA ASP A 87 27.72 -10.03 -36.55
C ASP A 87 27.17 -11.15 -35.63
N GLU A 88 27.85 -12.32 -35.62
CA GLU A 88 27.51 -13.44 -34.75
C GLU A 88 27.70 -13.08 -33.27
N ALA A 89 28.77 -12.32 -32.94
CA ALA A 89 29.02 -11.89 -31.55
C ALA A 89 27.90 -10.99 -31.04
N LEU A 90 27.39 -10.07 -31.88
CA LEU A 90 26.23 -9.23 -31.54
C LEU A 90 24.97 -10.08 -31.39
N THR A 91 24.75 -11.01 -32.34
CA THR A 91 23.58 -11.91 -32.29
C THR A 91 23.59 -12.76 -31.03
N GLN A 92 24.74 -13.29 -30.63
CA GLN A 92 24.90 -14.08 -29.41
C GLN A 92 24.70 -13.20 -28.15
N CYS A 93 25.15 -11.95 -28.21
CA CYS A 93 24.91 -10.98 -27.13
C CYS A 93 23.40 -10.78 -26.92
N ILE A 94 22.66 -10.49 -27.98
CA ILE A 94 21.20 -10.29 -27.91
C ILE A 94 20.48 -11.58 -27.47
N ARG A 95 20.93 -12.76 -27.93
CA ARG A 95 20.38 -14.05 -27.51
C ARG A 95 20.55 -14.25 -26.00
N THR A 96 21.71 -13.89 -25.44
CA THR A 96 21.97 -13.98 -24.02
C THR A 96 21.11 -13.00 -23.24
N LEU A 97 20.96 -11.76 -23.72
CA LEU A 97 20.07 -10.77 -23.09
C LEU A 97 18.63 -11.24 -23.08
N ARG A 98 18.12 -11.77 -24.20
CA ARG A 98 16.76 -12.33 -24.25
C ARG A 98 16.56 -13.44 -23.22
N ARG A 99 17.50 -14.38 -23.15
CA ARG A 99 17.43 -15.46 -22.15
C ARG A 99 17.42 -14.94 -20.72
N THR A 100 18.22 -13.93 -20.41
CA THR A 100 18.28 -13.31 -19.08
C THR A 100 16.99 -12.56 -18.73
N LEU A 101 16.39 -11.89 -19.71
CA LEU A 101 15.15 -11.13 -19.53
C LEU A 101 13.90 -12.04 -19.59
N GLY A 102 14.01 -13.26 -20.10
CA GLY A 102 12.87 -14.14 -20.39
C GLY A 102 12.07 -13.64 -21.61
N ASP A 103 12.77 -13.16 -22.65
CA ASP A 103 12.21 -12.65 -23.89
C ASP A 103 12.30 -13.70 -25.01
N ASP A 104 11.35 -13.66 -25.93
CA ASP A 104 11.30 -14.54 -27.09
C ASP A 104 11.50 -13.75 -28.39
N ALA A 105 12.32 -14.27 -29.30
CA ALA A 105 12.59 -13.66 -30.59
C ALA A 105 11.38 -13.65 -31.53
N ALA A 106 10.50 -14.66 -31.43
CA ALA A 106 9.31 -14.78 -32.25
C ALA A 106 8.16 -13.89 -31.76
N ASN A 107 8.11 -13.63 -30.45
CA ASN A 107 7.12 -12.74 -29.82
C ASN A 107 7.82 -11.81 -28.80
N PRO A 108 8.55 -10.80 -29.28
CA PRO A 108 9.41 -9.98 -28.45
C PRO A 108 8.60 -9.07 -27.51
N ARG A 109 8.97 -9.10 -26.23
CA ARG A 109 8.43 -8.21 -25.19
C ARG A 109 9.37 -7.08 -24.83
N PHE A 110 10.67 -7.32 -24.99
CA PHE A 110 11.74 -6.38 -24.62
C PHE A 110 12.58 -5.95 -25.82
N ILE A 111 13.09 -6.90 -26.62
CA ILE A 111 14.04 -6.62 -27.69
C ILE A 111 13.46 -7.10 -29.03
N GLU A 112 13.02 -6.14 -29.84
CA GLU A 112 12.59 -6.37 -31.21
C GLU A 112 13.82 -6.45 -32.15
N THR A 113 13.82 -7.41 -33.07
CA THR A 113 14.81 -7.46 -34.18
C THR A 113 14.28 -6.66 -35.35
N VAL A 114 15.06 -5.68 -35.81
CA VAL A 114 14.81 -4.99 -37.10
C VAL A 114 15.74 -5.60 -38.15
N PRO A 115 15.22 -6.45 -39.04
CA PRO A 115 16.05 -7.22 -39.98
C PRO A 115 17.02 -6.31 -40.75
N LYS A 116 18.27 -6.75 -40.88
CA LYS A 116 19.38 -6.07 -41.55
C LYS A 116 19.88 -4.77 -40.89
N HIS A 117 19.13 -4.13 -39.99
CA HIS A 117 19.45 -2.81 -39.44
C HIS A 117 19.96 -2.87 -37.98
N GLY A 118 19.36 -3.69 -37.11
CA GLY A 118 19.77 -3.75 -35.71
C GLY A 118 18.65 -4.20 -34.78
N TYR A 119 18.59 -3.59 -33.59
CA TYR A 119 17.64 -3.96 -32.52
C TYR A 119 16.99 -2.73 -31.93
N ARG A 120 15.76 -2.90 -31.42
CA ARG A 120 14.98 -1.86 -30.77
C ARG A 120 14.50 -2.36 -29.41
N PHE A 121 14.58 -1.52 -28.38
CA PHE A 121 14.02 -1.84 -27.08
C PHE A 121 12.56 -1.36 -27.03
N ILE A 122 11.62 -2.31 -26.99
CA ILE A 122 10.18 -2.06 -27.11
C ILE A 122 9.43 -2.12 -25.77
N ALA A 123 10.09 -2.49 -24.67
CA ALA A 123 9.41 -2.57 -23.39
C ALA A 123 8.75 -1.25 -23.01
N VAL A 124 7.46 -1.30 -22.80
CA VAL A 124 6.69 -0.15 -22.31
C VAL A 124 7.22 0.24 -20.93
N ASN A 125 7.42 1.52 -20.73
CA ASN A 125 7.89 2.03 -19.45
C ASN A 125 6.84 1.74 -18.37
N SER A 126 7.02 0.68 -17.61
CA SER A 126 6.45 0.59 -16.26
C SER A 126 7.36 1.41 -15.35
N ALA A 127 7.66 2.66 -15.74
CA ALA A 127 8.24 3.61 -14.83
C ALA A 127 7.17 4.00 -13.80
N ARG A 128 6.84 3.07 -12.92
CA ARG A 128 6.58 3.49 -11.55
C ARG A 128 7.95 3.93 -11.05
N PRO A 129 8.15 5.22 -10.78
CA PRO A 129 9.31 5.64 -10.02
C PRO A 129 9.34 4.71 -8.82
N ALA A 130 10.48 4.11 -8.55
CA ALA A 130 10.66 3.34 -7.32
C ALA A 130 10.43 4.34 -6.20
N ILE A 131 9.19 4.35 -5.69
CA ILE A 131 8.84 5.14 -4.52
C ILE A 131 9.81 4.62 -3.48
N THR A 132 10.66 5.50 -2.96
CA THR A 132 11.53 5.12 -1.85
C THR A 132 10.61 4.52 -0.78
N PRO A 133 11.00 3.46 -0.09
CA PRO A 133 10.15 2.83 0.93
C PRO A 133 9.58 3.84 1.92
N ARG A 134 10.32 4.92 2.16
CA ARG A 134 9.93 6.02 3.03
C ARG A 134 8.81 6.89 2.46
N ALA A 135 8.84 7.23 1.15
CA ALA A 135 7.77 7.98 0.50
C ALA A 135 6.50 7.11 0.34
N GLN A 136 6.67 5.80 0.09
CA GLN A 136 5.55 4.87 0.08
C GLN A 136 4.89 4.77 1.46
N GLY A 137 5.70 4.74 2.52
CA GLY A 137 5.22 4.71 3.91
C GLY A 137 4.33 5.92 4.25
N SER A 138 4.75 7.14 3.93
CA SER A 138 3.98 8.35 4.23
C SER A 138 2.63 8.40 3.48
N HIS A 139 2.60 7.98 2.21
CA HIS A 139 1.36 7.91 1.45
C HIS A 139 0.38 6.86 2.00
N VAL A 140 0.91 5.73 2.47
CA VAL A 140 0.11 4.68 3.11
C VAL A 140 -0.48 5.17 4.42
N VAL A 141 0.32 5.83 5.28
CA VAL A 141 -0.19 6.44 6.53
C VAL A 141 -1.32 7.40 6.22
N GLY A 142 -1.10 8.37 5.31
CA GLY A 142 -2.12 9.35 4.96
C GLY A 142 -3.40 8.72 4.41
N ALA A 143 -3.28 7.69 3.56
CA ALA A 143 -4.45 6.99 3.03
C ALA A 143 -5.24 6.25 4.12
N CYS A 144 -4.56 5.54 5.02
CA CYS A 144 -5.20 4.85 6.13
C CYS A 144 -5.85 5.83 7.11
N THR A 145 -5.21 6.96 7.40
CA THR A 145 -5.73 8.02 8.26
C THR A 145 -7.03 8.60 7.70
N LEU A 146 -7.04 8.96 6.40
CA LEU A 146 -8.24 9.48 5.73
C LEU A 146 -9.34 8.43 5.62
N ALA A 147 -8.98 7.19 5.33
CA ALA A 147 -9.95 6.09 5.29
C ALA A 147 -10.57 5.82 6.65
N GLY A 148 -9.77 5.87 7.72
CA GLY A 148 -10.25 5.76 9.09
C GLY A 148 -11.20 6.90 9.48
N LEU A 149 -10.84 8.16 9.14
CA LEU A 149 -11.72 9.31 9.34
C LEU A 149 -13.06 9.13 8.61
N ALA A 150 -13.02 8.75 7.32
CA ALA A 150 -14.23 8.57 6.52
C ALA A 150 -15.12 7.45 7.06
N SER A 151 -14.54 6.30 7.42
CA SER A 151 -15.29 5.17 7.99
C SER A 151 -15.88 5.50 9.36
N GLY A 152 -15.12 6.18 10.23
CA GLY A 152 -15.58 6.61 11.52
C GLY A 152 -16.71 7.66 11.43
N ALA A 153 -16.55 8.67 10.56
CA ALA A 153 -17.58 9.68 10.34
C ALA A 153 -18.86 9.05 9.77
N MET A 154 -18.74 8.11 8.84
CA MET A 154 -19.90 7.38 8.29
C MET A 154 -20.60 6.54 9.34
N ALA A 155 -19.87 5.79 10.17
CA ALA A 155 -20.44 5.06 11.28
C ALA A 155 -21.12 6.00 12.28
N GLY A 156 -20.48 7.12 12.63
CA GLY A 156 -21.05 8.14 13.51
C GLY A 156 -22.32 8.78 12.98
N LEU A 157 -22.42 9.01 11.66
CA LEU A 157 -23.64 9.47 11.03
C LEU A 157 -24.76 8.42 11.14
N ILE A 158 -24.46 7.15 10.85
CA ILE A 158 -25.45 6.05 10.94
C ILE A 158 -25.95 5.91 12.37
N TYR A 159 -25.06 5.82 13.35
CA TYR A 159 -25.45 5.73 14.77
C TYR A 159 -26.18 6.99 15.24
N GLY A 160 -25.72 8.17 14.82
CA GLY A 160 -26.37 9.42 15.15
C GLY A 160 -27.79 9.52 14.59
N MET A 161 -28.03 9.11 13.35
CA MET A 161 -29.37 9.12 12.76
C MET A 161 -30.34 8.14 13.44
N ILE A 162 -29.83 6.99 13.91
CA ILE A 162 -30.67 5.97 14.55
C ILE A 162 -30.85 6.28 16.04
N ALA A 163 -29.79 6.61 16.77
CA ALA A 163 -29.78 6.66 18.22
C ALA A 163 -30.04 8.06 18.82
N ALA A 164 -29.85 9.16 18.06
CA ALA A 164 -30.12 10.50 18.57
C ALA A 164 -31.61 10.73 18.90
N THR A 165 -31.87 11.38 20.03
CA THR A 165 -33.23 11.67 20.49
C THR A 165 -33.62 13.13 20.32
N SER A 166 -32.68 14.06 20.17
CA SER A 166 -32.93 15.51 20.26
C SER A 166 -32.37 16.36 19.09
N GLY A 167 -32.28 15.79 17.87
CA GLY A 167 -32.07 16.63 16.67
C GLY A 167 -30.69 16.55 16.02
N GLY A 168 -30.57 17.26 14.87
CA GLY A 168 -29.44 17.11 13.93
C GLY A 168 -28.05 17.48 14.47
N ALA A 169 -27.94 18.39 15.43
CA ALA A 169 -26.65 18.76 16.03
C ALA A 169 -25.94 17.58 16.68
N GLN A 170 -26.68 16.70 17.37
CA GLN A 170 -26.12 15.49 18.01
C GLN A 170 -25.55 14.51 17.00
N VAL A 171 -26.22 14.34 15.84
CA VAL A 171 -25.75 13.48 14.75
C VAL A 171 -24.38 13.95 14.27
N LEU A 172 -24.22 15.27 14.06
CA LEU A 172 -22.94 15.84 13.61
C LEU A 172 -21.85 15.72 14.64
N VAL A 173 -22.16 15.94 15.93
CA VAL A 173 -21.20 15.79 17.02
C VAL A 173 -20.73 14.32 17.11
N LEU A 174 -21.65 13.37 17.05
CA LEU A 174 -21.32 11.95 17.08
C LEU A 174 -20.48 11.53 15.87
N ALA A 175 -20.83 12.02 14.68
CA ALA A 175 -20.05 11.79 13.48
C ALA A 175 -18.62 12.35 13.58
N ALA A 176 -18.47 13.56 14.14
CA ALA A 176 -17.16 14.17 14.33
C ALA A 176 -16.31 13.41 15.36
N MET A 177 -16.90 13.02 16.49
CA MET A 177 -16.20 12.28 17.54
C MET A 177 -15.75 10.89 17.07
N ILE A 178 -16.65 10.13 16.43
CA ILE A 178 -16.31 8.80 15.91
C ILE A 178 -15.37 8.91 14.73
N GLY A 179 -15.52 9.96 13.91
CA GLY A 179 -14.58 10.29 12.83
C GLY A 179 -13.17 10.53 13.36
N ALA A 180 -13.02 11.30 14.45
CA ALA A 180 -11.73 11.53 15.08
C ALA A 180 -11.10 10.24 15.64
N LEU A 181 -11.89 9.37 16.26
CA LEU A 181 -11.43 8.05 16.70
C LEU A 181 -11.00 7.17 15.52
N GLY A 182 -11.78 7.19 14.44
CA GLY A 182 -11.44 6.49 13.20
C GLY A 182 -10.16 7.01 12.55
N LEU A 183 -9.93 8.34 12.59
CA LEU A 183 -8.68 8.96 12.14
C LEU A 183 -7.47 8.42 12.92
N LEU A 184 -7.56 8.36 14.25
CA LEU A 184 -6.49 7.81 15.09
C LEU A 184 -6.27 6.32 14.81
N ALA A 185 -7.36 5.55 14.64
CA ALA A 185 -7.27 4.14 14.29
C ALA A 185 -6.56 3.94 12.94
N GLY A 186 -6.97 4.69 11.93
CA GLY A 186 -6.34 4.66 10.62
C GLY A 186 -4.87 5.09 10.64
N ALA A 187 -4.52 6.12 11.41
CA ALA A 187 -3.15 6.58 11.58
C ALA A 187 -2.26 5.51 12.23
N GLY A 188 -2.73 4.87 13.29
CA GLY A 188 -1.98 3.81 13.98
C GLY A 188 -1.76 2.57 13.11
N LEU A 189 -2.79 2.11 12.40
CA LEU A 189 -2.67 1.02 11.44
C LEU A 189 -1.70 1.37 10.31
N GLY A 190 -1.83 2.59 9.75
CA GLY A 190 -0.96 3.09 8.72
C GLY A 190 0.50 3.23 9.17
N ALA A 191 0.74 3.68 10.40
CA ALA A 191 2.08 3.79 10.98
C ALA A 191 2.73 2.41 11.15
N GLY A 192 2.01 1.41 11.68
CA GLY A 192 2.49 0.05 11.80
C GLY A 192 2.82 -0.58 10.44
N MET A 193 1.97 -0.34 9.43
CA MET A 193 2.19 -0.74 8.05
C MET A 193 3.43 -0.07 7.44
N ALA A 194 3.58 1.25 7.61
CA ALA A 194 4.72 2.01 7.12
C ALA A 194 6.03 1.58 7.80
N ALA A 195 6.01 1.29 9.09
CA ALA A 195 7.17 0.76 9.81
C ALA A 195 7.64 -0.57 9.22
N ALA A 196 6.72 -1.51 8.95
CA ALA A 196 7.05 -2.78 8.32
C ALA A 196 7.61 -2.59 6.90
N LEU A 197 7.01 -1.71 6.09
CA LEU A 197 7.47 -1.40 4.74
C LEU A 197 8.87 -0.78 4.73
N THR A 198 9.14 0.17 5.64
CA THR A 198 10.46 0.84 5.72
C THR A 198 11.55 -0.11 6.21
N TRP A 199 11.22 -0.97 7.18
CA TRP A 199 12.17 -1.95 7.71
C TRP A 199 12.52 -3.04 6.70
N ARG A 200 11.52 -3.58 5.99
CA ARG A 200 11.71 -4.70 5.04
C ARG A 200 12.05 -4.26 3.62
N GLY A 201 11.78 -3.00 3.27
CA GLY A 201 11.97 -2.48 1.91
C GLY A 201 11.03 -3.08 0.85
N ARG A 202 10.07 -3.91 1.26
CA ARG A 202 9.12 -4.61 0.37
C ARG A 202 7.81 -4.92 1.10
N ALA A 203 6.72 -5.08 0.33
CA ALA A 203 5.43 -5.52 0.85
C ALA A 203 5.39 -7.06 0.96
N ASP A 204 5.70 -7.59 2.11
CA ASP A 204 5.62 -9.02 2.45
C ASP A 204 4.68 -9.26 3.64
N GLY A 205 4.62 -10.49 4.17
CA GLY A 205 3.76 -10.85 5.31
C GLY A 205 4.01 -10.04 6.59
N TRP A 206 5.17 -9.38 6.73
CA TRP A 206 5.47 -8.50 7.86
C TRP A 206 4.60 -7.24 7.90
N VAL A 207 4.01 -6.84 6.77
CA VAL A 207 3.00 -5.78 6.72
C VAL A 207 1.80 -6.13 7.60
N VAL A 208 1.38 -7.40 7.60
CA VAL A 208 0.27 -7.87 8.46
C VAL A 208 0.64 -7.74 9.94
N VAL A 209 1.86 -8.17 10.31
CA VAL A 209 2.35 -8.07 11.69
C VAL A 209 2.45 -6.60 12.14
N GLY A 210 3.06 -5.75 11.31
CA GLY A 210 3.17 -4.31 11.62
C GLY A 210 1.80 -3.65 11.80
N THR A 211 0.84 -3.97 10.94
CA THR A 211 -0.52 -3.42 11.03
C THR A 211 -1.26 -3.94 12.26
N ALA A 212 -1.07 -5.22 12.63
CA ALA A 212 -1.63 -5.80 13.85
C ALA A 212 -1.08 -5.12 15.12
N ILE A 213 0.24 -4.84 15.16
CA ILE A 213 0.86 -4.08 16.25
C ILE A 213 0.31 -2.64 16.31
N GLY A 214 0.14 -1.98 15.17
CA GLY A 214 -0.50 -0.67 15.09
C GLY A 214 -1.93 -0.67 15.63
N GLY A 215 -2.70 -1.70 15.30
CA GLY A 215 -4.05 -1.92 15.81
C GLY A 215 -4.07 -2.18 17.32
N LEU A 216 -3.16 -3.03 17.82
CA LEU A 216 -2.97 -3.28 19.25
C LEU A 216 -2.73 -1.98 20.02
N ALA A 217 -1.80 -1.15 19.55
CA ALA A 217 -1.45 0.09 20.22
C ALA A 217 -2.63 1.07 20.29
N VAL A 218 -3.36 1.23 19.17
CA VAL A 218 -4.55 2.10 19.14
C VAL A 218 -5.68 1.55 19.98
N GLY A 219 -5.95 0.24 19.91
CA GLY A 219 -6.98 -0.41 20.72
C GLY A 219 -6.68 -0.30 22.22
N ALA A 220 -5.43 -0.49 22.63
CA ALA A 220 -4.99 -0.33 24.02
C ALA A 220 -5.14 1.12 24.50
N LEU A 221 -4.68 2.08 23.69
CA LEU A 221 -4.78 3.51 24.01
C LEU A 221 -6.26 3.95 24.09
N GLY A 222 -7.08 3.54 23.10
CA GLY A 222 -8.51 3.86 23.06
C GLY A 222 -9.26 3.28 24.27
N ASN A 223 -8.97 2.04 24.65
CA ASN A 223 -9.54 1.41 25.85
C ASN A 223 -9.14 2.14 27.12
N LEU A 224 -7.84 2.44 27.28
CA LEU A 224 -7.34 3.17 28.44
C LEU A 224 -7.99 4.55 28.56
N LEU A 225 -7.94 5.35 27.49
CA LEU A 225 -8.52 6.69 27.49
C LEU A 225 -10.04 6.67 27.70
N GLY A 226 -10.75 5.74 27.08
CA GLY A 226 -12.20 5.60 27.24
C GLY A 226 -12.60 5.29 28.65
N ARG A 227 -11.94 4.33 29.31
CA ARG A 227 -12.23 3.93 30.69
C ARG A 227 -11.88 5.04 31.69
N GLU A 228 -10.70 5.60 31.60
CA GLU A 228 -10.23 6.65 32.50
C GLU A 228 -11.05 7.94 32.35
N SER A 229 -11.41 8.34 31.13
CA SER A 229 -12.21 9.54 30.88
C SER A 229 -13.58 9.44 31.55
N VAL A 230 -14.25 8.30 31.44
CA VAL A 230 -15.57 8.12 32.04
C VAL A 230 -15.44 7.98 33.57
N GLY A 231 -14.43 7.25 34.06
CA GLY A 231 -14.14 7.18 35.50
C GLY A 231 -13.94 8.57 36.11
N LEU A 232 -13.20 9.46 35.47
CA LEU A 232 -12.97 10.82 35.93
C LEU A 232 -14.22 11.71 35.86
N LEU A 233 -15.07 11.56 34.85
CA LEU A 233 -16.23 12.42 34.64
C LEU A 233 -17.46 11.99 35.44
N SER A 234 -17.68 10.69 35.60
CA SER A 234 -18.90 10.16 36.25
C SER A 234 -18.65 9.36 37.51
N GLY A 235 -17.40 9.06 37.84
CA GLY A 235 -17.07 8.13 38.96
C GLY A 235 -17.47 6.68 38.65
N ALA A 236 -18.04 6.39 37.49
CA ALA A 236 -18.51 5.07 37.10
C ALA A 236 -17.40 4.26 36.42
N SER A 237 -17.31 2.98 36.73
CA SER A 237 -16.44 2.05 35.99
C SER A 237 -17.20 1.52 34.78
N ILE A 238 -16.67 1.77 33.56
CA ILE A 238 -17.26 1.18 32.37
C ILE A 238 -16.60 -0.18 32.09
N GLY A 239 -17.44 -1.21 31.83
CA GLY A 239 -17.00 -2.56 31.55
C GLY A 239 -16.39 -2.74 30.13
N ASN A 240 -17.19 -3.12 29.16
CA ASN A 240 -16.73 -3.52 27.83
C ASN A 240 -16.61 -2.34 26.87
N VAL A 241 -15.45 -1.73 26.82
CA VAL A 241 -15.04 -0.79 25.74
C VAL A 241 -14.14 -1.54 24.76
N THR A 242 -14.25 -1.24 23.46
CA THR A 242 -13.34 -1.76 22.43
C THR A 242 -11.88 -1.69 22.91
N GLY A 243 -11.18 -2.81 22.81
CA GLY A 243 -9.88 -2.97 23.45
C GLY A 243 -8.74 -3.40 22.53
N PRO A 244 -7.62 -3.81 23.13
CA PRO A 244 -6.44 -4.23 22.41
C PRO A 244 -6.68 -5.42 21.49
N PHE A 245 -7.54 -6.36 21.90
CA PHE A 245 -7.85 -7.56 21.15
C PHE A 245 -8.54 -7.23 19.81
N GLU A 246 -9.59 -6.43 19.86
CA GLU A 246 -10.32 -5.97 18.66
C GLU A 246 -9.40 -5.17 17.73
N GLY A 247 -8.49 -4.36 18.31
CA GLY A 247 -7.47 -3.64 17.56
C GLY A 247 -6.52 -4.56 16.81
N VAL A 248 -6.06 -5.66 17.43
CA VAL A 248 -5.22 -6.67 16.76
C VAL A 248 -5.98 -7.35 15.63
N VAL A 249 -7.23 -7.75 15.86
CA VAL A 249 -8.05 -8.44 14.87
C VAL A 249 -8.29 -7.56 13.64
N LEU A 250 -8.72 -6.30 13.84
CA LEU A 250 -8.91 -5.32 12.77
C LEU A 250 -7.59 -4.97 12.08
N GLY A 251 -6.50 -4.82 12.83
CA GLY A 251 -5.17 -4.59 12.32
C GLY A 251 -4.67 -5.73 11.44
N THR A 252 -4.90 -6.96 11.85
CA THR A 252 -4.57 -8.16 11.06
C THR A 252 -5.35 -8.19 9.74
N ALA A 253 -6.67 -7.98 9.79
CA ALA A 253 -7.54 -7.93 8.63
C ALA A 253 -7.10 -6.83 7.64
N ALA A 254 -6.85 -5.60 8.13
CA ALA A 254 -6.34 -4.50 7.34
C ALA A 254 -4.96 -4.79 6.75
N GLY A 255 -4.11 -5.52 7.49
CA GLY A 255 -2.79 -5.96 7.04
C GLY A 255 -2.84 -6.91 5.85
N PHE A 256 -3.75 -7.87 5.83
CA PHE A 256 -3.98 -8.75 4.67
C PHE A 256 -4.43 -7.97 3.43
N VAL A 257 -5.33 -6.99 3.61
CA VAL A 257 -5.76 -6.09 2.53
C VAL A 257 -4.58 -5.26 2.01
N ALA A 258 -3.76 -4.74 2.92
CA ALA A 258 -2.58 -3.98 2.56
C ALA A 258 -1.55 -4.82 1.80
N TRP A 259 -1.23 -6.00 2.32
CA TRP A 259 -0.30 -6.91 1.66
C TRP A 259 -0.75 -7.24 0.23
N THR A 260 -2.01 -7.62 0.03
CA THR A 260 -2.55 -7.95 -1.30
C THR A 260 -2.61 -6.74 -2.23
N SER A 261 -2.98 -5.56 -1.72
CA SER A 261 -3.03 -4.32 -2.50
C SER A 261 -1.63 -3.87 -2.94
N LEU A 262 -0.67 -3.83 -2.01
CA LEU A 262 0.70 -3.38 -2.25
C LEU A 262 1.53 -4.40 -3.05
N ALA A 263 1.21 -5.70 -2.95
CA ALA A 263 1.78 -6.74 -3.81
C ALA A 263 1.28 -6.67 -5.28
N GLY A 264 0.46 -5.69 -5.63
CA GLY A 264 0.02 -5.44 -7.01
C GLY A 264 -1.04 -6.41 -7.52
N ARG A 265 -1.77 -7.10 -6.64
CA ARG A 265 -2.86 -8.00 -7.03
C ARG A 265 -3.98 -7.26 -7.75
N ALA A 266 -4.76 -7.96 -8.57
CA ALA A 266 -5.89 -7.38 -9.29
C ALA A 266 -6.89 -6.71 -8.34
N ARG A 267 -7.54 -5.62 -8.78
CA ARG A 267 -8.54 -4.89 -7.97
C ARG A 267 -9.64 -5.83 -7.44
N ARG A 268 -10.11 -6.77 -8.28
CA ARG A 268 -11.12 -7.76 -7.89
C ARG A 268 -10.66 -8.62 -6.71
N THR A 269 -9.40 -9.07 -6.73
CA THR A 269 -8.80 -9.85 -5.63
C THR A 269 -8.72 -9.03 -4.35
N VAL A 270 -8.31 -7.76 -4.42
CA VAL A 270 -8.24 -6.89 -3.24
C VAL A 270 -9.62 -6.67 -2.65
N VAL A 271 -10.66 -6.43 -3.46
CA VAL A 271 -12.04 -6.28 -2.99
C VAL A 271 -12.54 -7.58 -2.35
N ALA A 272 -12.28 -8.73 -2.95
CA ALA A 272 -12.64 -10.02 -2.36
C ALA A 272 -11.97 -10.24 -1.00
N VAL A 273 -10.67 -9.89 -0.88
CA VAL A 273 -9.94 -9.97 0.40
C VAL A 273 -10.52 -8.99 1.43
N CYS A 274 -10.93 -7.77 1.04
CA CYS A 274 -11.59 -6.84 1.96
C CYS A 274 -12.87 -7.44 2.54
N VAL A 275 -13.72 -8.02 1.69
CA VAL A 275 -14.98 -8.63 2.13
C VAL A 275 -14.74 -9.82 3.05
N LEU A 276 -13.85 -10.74 2.65
CA LEU A 276 -13.55 -11.93 3.45
C LEU A 276 -12.87 -11.58 4.78
N ALA A 277 -11.89 -10.67 4.76
CA ALA A 277 -11.18 -10.24 5.96
C ALA A 277 -12.10 -9.46 6.93
N GLY A 278 -13.01 -8.64 6.41
CA GLY A 278 -14.00 -7.93 7.21
C GLY A 278 -14.98 -8.88 7.92
N PHE A 279 -15.52 -9.89 7.22
CA PHE A 279 -16.39 -10.89 7.85
C PHE A 279 -15.64 -11.80 8.80
N ALA A 280 -14.40 -12.20 8.49
CA ALA A 280 -13.57 -12.99 9.38
C ALA A 280 -13.26 -12.22 10.68
N ALA A 281 -12.90 -10.95 10.57
CA ALA A 281 -12.69 -10.10 11.75
C ALA A 281 -13.96 -9.96 12.59
N ALA A 282 -15.09 -9.71 11.95
CA ALA A 282 -16.38 -9.61 12.64
C ALA A 282 -16.75 -10.91 13.37
N ALA A 283 -16.55 -12.06 12.75
CA ALA A 283 -16.83 -13.36 13.36
C ALA A 283 -15.93 -13.60 14.58
N VAL A 284 -14.63 -13.32 14.48
CA VAL A 284 -13.66 -13.47 15.59
C VAL A 284 -14.06 -12.56 16.75
N ILE A 285 -14.34 -11.27 16.48
CA ILE A 285 -14.73 -10.30 17.51
C ILE A 285 -16.05 -10.71 18.18
N PHE A 286 -17.04 -11.10 17.40
CA PHE A 286 -18.34 -11.50 17.91
C PHE A 286 -18.27 -12.77 18.79
N VAL A 287 -17.54 -13.80 18.32
CA VAL A 287 -17.39 -15.05 19.09
C VAL A 287 -16.59 -14.83 20.38
N SER A 288 -15.62 -13.91 20.39
CA SER A 288 -14.87 -13.53 21.60
C SER A 288 -15.65 -12.64 22.57
N GLY A 289 -16.87 -12.24 22.24
CA GLY A 289 -17.71 -11.36 23.06
C GLY A 289 -17.40 -9.86 22.89
N GLY A 290 -16.59 -9.48 21.90
CA GLY A 290 -16.32 -8.09 21.56
C GLY A 290 -17.54 -7.43 20.91
N THR A 291 -17.69 -6.13 21.13
CA THR A 291 -18.88 -5.37 20.71
C THR A 291 -18.59 -4.10 19.92
N LEU A 292 -17.34 -3.80 19.65
CA LEU A 292 -16.86 -2.62 18.92
C LEU A 292 -17.56 -1.31 19.33
N LEU A 293 -17.93 -0.48 18.36
CA LEU A 293 -18.50 0.85 18.59
C LEU A 293 -19.89 0.78 19.24
N ALA A 294 -20.75 -0.13 18.81
CA ALA A 294 -22.10 -0.30 19.37
C ALA A 294 -22.06 -0.58 20.87
N GLY A 295 -21.19 -1.50 21.29
CA GLY A 295 -21.03 -1.81 22.71
C GLY A 295 -20.35 -0.72 23.51
N SER A 296 -19.37 -0.02 22.92
CA SER A 296 -18.74 1.13 23.56
C SER A 296 -19.74 2.27 23.80
N LEU A 297 -20.62 2.55 22.84
CA LEU A 297 -21.69 3.53 22.98
C LEU A 297 -22.74 3.09 24.02
N GLN A 298 -23.08 1.80 24.05
CA GLN A 298 -24.00 1.24 25.06
C GLN A 298 -23.43 1.37 26.48
N ALA A 299 -22.13 1.11 26.63
CA ALA A 299 -21.46 1.30 27.92
C ALA A 299 -21.48 2.77 28.36
N LEU A 300 -21.34 3.72 27.41
CA LEU A 300 -21.50 5.15 27.70
C LEU A 300 -22.94 5.53 28.06
N GLU A 301 -23.94 4.99 27.33
CA GLU A 301 -25.37 5.21 27.67
C GLU A 301 -25.69 4.77 29.09
N GLN A 302 -25.16 3.63 29.52
CA GLN A 302 -25.39 3.09 30.85
C GLN A 302 -24.57 3.80 31.94
N GLY A 303 -23.39 4.32 31.62
CA GLY A 303 -22.47 4.95 32.58
C GLY A 303 -22.74 6.43 32.84
N LEU A 304 -23.46 7.12 31.97
CA LEU A 304 -23.71 8.56 32.07
C LEU A 304 -25.20 8.85 32.25
N VAL A 305 -25.56 9.43 33.42
CA VAL A 305 -26.94 9.85 33.71
C VAL A 305 -27.30 11.03 32.80
N GLY A 306 -28.43 10.94 32.08
CA GLY A 306 -28.95 12.02 31.23
C GLY A 306 -28.41 12.00 29.79
N THR A 307 -27.83 10.91 29.33
CA THR A 307 -27.46 10.74 27.91
C THR A 307 -28.69 10.83 26.99
N GLN A 308 -28.56 11.59 25.93
CA GLN A 308 -29.60 11.77 24.91
C GLN A 308 -29.43 10.77 23.76
N LEU A 309 -28.86 9.60 24.03
CA LEU A 309 -28.69 8.52 23.06
C LEU A 309 -29.58 7.35 23.50
N SER A 310 -30.23 6.71 22.55
CA SER A 310 -30.99 5.48 22.80
C SER A 310 -30.63 4.41 21.82
N LEU A 311 -29.67 3.55 22.23
CA LEU A 311 -29.21 2.43 21.37
C LEU A 311 -30.21 1.30 21.25
N ALA A 312 -31.25 1.27 22.09
CA ALA A 312 -32.39 0.37 21.91
C ALA A 312 -33.08 0.54 20.55
N LYS A 313 -33.04 1.76 19.94
CA LYS A 313 -33.56 2.02 18.61
C LYS A 313 -32.84 1.24 17.51
N ILE A 314 -31.56 0.85 17.70
CA ILE A 314 -30.81 0.05 16.73
C ILE A 314 -31.44 -1.35 16.61
N GLY A 315 -31.83 -1.96 17.73
CA GLY A 315 -32.57 -3.22 17.71
C GLY A 315 -33.91 -3.09 17.00
N MET A 316 -34.64 -1.98 17.20
CA MET A 316 -35.93 -1.72 16.55
C MET A 316 -35.81 -1.66 15.01
N VAL A 317 -34.69 -1.20 14.45
CA VAL A 317 -34.45 -1.18 13.01
C VAL A 317 -34.48 -2.59 12.40
N ILE A 318 -34.09 -3.59 13.18
CA ILE A 318 -34.09 -5.01 12.77
C ILE A 318 -35.27 -5.81 13.38
N GLY A 319 -36.23 -5.12 13.99
CA GLY A 319 -37.42 -5.76 14.56
C GLY A 319 -37.21 -6.37 15.94
N GLU A 320 -36.17 -6.00 16.67
CA GLU A 320 -35.88 -6.53 18.01
C GLU A 320 -36.07 -5.47 19.11
N ALA A 321 -36.43 -5.91 20.31
CA ALA A 321 -36.65 -5.04 21.49
C ALA A 321 -35.31 -4.74 22.17
N GLY A 322 -34.52 -3.83 21.61
CA GLY A 322 -33.23 -3.40 22.18
C GLY A 322 -32.00 -4.00 21.47
N LEU A 323 -30.83 -3.78 22.08
CA LEU A 323 -29.56 -4.24 21.51
C LEU A 323 -29.29 -5.70 21.93
N THR A 324 -29.92 -6.62 21.21
CA THR A 324 -29.80 -8.07 21.41
C THR A 324 -28.47 -8.58 20.88
N ARG A 325 -28.16 -9.85 21.15
CA ARG A 325 -26.94 -10.50 20.62
C ARG A 325 -26.91 -10.51 19.08
N THR A 326 -28.07 -10.67 18.44
CA THR A 326 -28.20 -10.62 16.97
C THR A 326 -27.91 -9.21 16.45
N ALA A 327 -28.48 -8.19 17.09
CA ALA A 327 -28.22 -6.79 16.75
C ALA A 327 -26.74 -6.44 16.89
N ILE A 328 -26.09 -6.87 17.96
CA ILE A 328 -24.64 -6.68 18.15
C ILE A 328 -23.85 -7.38 17.04
N GLY A 329 -24.20 -8.61 16.68
CA GLY A 329 -23.51 -9.32 15.60
C GLY A 329 -23.59 -8.59 14.26
N LEU A 330 -24.76 -8.06 13.91
CA LEU A 330 -24.98 -7.30 12.68
C LEU A 330 -24.22 -5.96 12.69
N THR A 331 -24.22 -5.23 13.81
CA THR A 331 -23.47 -3.98 13.96
C THR A 331 -21.97 -4.21 13.85
N VAL A 332 -21.42 -5.21 14.53
CA VAL A 332 -20.00 -5.59 14.45
C VAL A 332 -19.63 -5.96 13.00
N ALA A 333 -20.48 -6.72 12.30
CA ALA A 333 -20.22 -7.06 10.90
C ALA A 333 -20.21 -5.82 10.00
N ALA A 334 -21.16 -4.91 10.17
CA ALA A 334 -21.24 -3.67 9.39
C ALA A 334 -20.03 -2.75 9.69
N GLU A 335 -19.64 -2.58 10.94
CA GLU A 335 -18.51 -1.77 11.36
C GLU A 335 -17.19 -2.30 10.79
N CYS A 336 -16.94 -3.61 10.90
CA CYS A 336 -15.77 -4.25 10.32
C CYS A 336 -15.73 -4.06 8.79
N GLN A 337 -16.86 -4.24 8.11
CA GLN A 337 -16.93 -4.09 6.65
C GLN A 337 -16.68 -2.65 6.22
N ILE A 338 -17.33 -1.67 6.83
CA ILE A 338 -17.15 -0.25 6.54
C ILE A 338 -15.67 0.13 6.72
N PHE A 339 -15.06 -0.28 7.82
CA PHE A 339 -13.67 0.06 8.13
C PHE A 339 -12.70 -0.59 7.15
N ILE A 340 -12.79 -1.91 6.94
CA ILE A 340 -11.86 -2.65 6.08
C ILE A 340 -12.00 -2.26 4.60
N LEU A 341 -13.24 -2.03 4.11
CA LEU A 341 -13.46 -1.56 2.74
C LEU A 341 -12.90 -0.15 2.54
N SER A 342 -13.05 0.74 3.52
CA SER A 342 -12.49 2.10 3.47
C SER A 342 -10.95 2.08 3.42
N ILE A 343 -10.29 1.26 4.25
CA ILE A 343 -8.84 1.06 4.19
C ILE A 343 -8.42 0.50 2.82
N GLY A 344 -9.11 -0.51 2.31
CA GLY A 344 -8.85 -1.07 0.98
C GLY A 344 -8.99 -0.06 -0.15
N ALA A 345 -10.02 0.77 -0.11
CA ALA A 345 -10.24 1.84 -1.08
C ALA A 345 -9.14 2.89 -1.02
N GLY A 346 -8.73 3.32 0.18
CA GLY A 346 -7.61 4.25 0.39
C GLY A 346 -6.30 3.72 -0.18
N LEU A 347 -5.96 2.46 0.07
CA LEU A 347 -4.76 1.81 -0.43
C LEU A 347 -4.78 1.65 -1.97
N LEU A 348 -5.93 1.31 -2.55
CA LEU A 348 -6.11 1.27 -4.01
C LEU A 348 -5.97 2.64 -4.65
N ALA A 349 -6.45 3.70 -4.00
CA ALA A 349 -6.31 5.08 -4.47
C ALA A 349 -4.84 5.52 -4.50
N VAL A 350 -4.05 5.21 -3.46
CA VAL A 350 -2.59 5.46 -3.44
C VAL A 350 -1.90 4.70 -4.56
N ARG A 351 -2.26 3.46 -4.79
CA ARG A 351 -1.68 2.65 -5.86
C ARG A 351 -1.93 3.23 -7.25
N ASN A 352 -3.09 3.85 -7.47
CA ASN A 352 -3.53 4.33 -8.78
C ASN A 352 -3.19 5.81 -9.04
N ARG A 353 -2.65 6.56 -8.07
CA ARG A 353 -2.28 7.96 -8.29
C ARG A 353 -1.12 8.05 -9.28
N PRO A 354 -1.27 8.74 -10.43
CA PRO A 354 -0.13 9.16 -11.23
C PRO A 354 0.65 10.17 -10.40
N MET A 355 1.94 9.93 -10.17
CA MET A 355 2.78 10.94 -9.53
C MET A 355 2.94 12.12 -10.49
N ARG A 356 2.51 13.31 -10.05
CA ARG A 356 2.94 14.56 -10.66
C ARG A 356 4.43 14.73 -10.32
N PRO A 357 5.29 14.99 -11.31
CA PRO A 357 6.63 15.45 -11.01
C PRO A 357 6.53 16.77 -10.25
N ALA A 358 7.31 16.86 -9.15
CA ALA A 358 7.49 18.09 -8.40
C ALA A 358 8.32 19.09 -9.21
#